data_285e307c9c213f105053b747e31e0178
#
_entry.id   285e307c9c213f105053b747e31e0178
#
_cell.length_a   1.000
_cell.length_b   1.000
_cell.length_c   1.000
_cell.angle_alpha   90.00
_cell.angle_beta   90.00
_cell.angle_gamma   90.00
#
_symmetry.space_group_name_H-M   'P 1'
#
loop_
_entity.id
_entity.type
_entity.pdbx_description
1 polymer ?
#
loop_
_entity_poly.entity_id
_entity_poly.type
_entity_poly.pdbx_seq_one_letter_code
_entity_poly.pdbx_strand_id
1 'polypeptide(L)'
;MWMPRGISFSPRSGCRGRLAAAGGDIELFSARGVARKNRSRDRRCLVCRVPGFERPVGTNDLCLACDGLRRRRGQSVAAYVTGDGGFGPAAPRPGLGVCSVVACGRLAAHPETGLCGAHDGAWRKSGRPDLSVFVLTAPPCQPDRAGRVVLAGLPEPVVAEILYAIQVSVAEGRRVMVKDVRGAAQLLRRSGVRSIAVLDTAGRRDPVRWFLRFAADRAALARADPETEAVKDVWDLRVFGAVGRLSFVGSTTNHGTASRPITQPWLKHAAQVWAAEALTGLTSGPVRAVIGAVGLLSEHLGRRADAGADPAALSHRDVSTFLARLAAAQQTGAMSVEMRARAINGVDRFLRDCREMGLTNPGGALAALGDDVVIRRVERPRTRRSDDEVGRALPEVVMRQLLSPQSLELLRSMFGSTVTAAVELGAGVGRRTAELCTLAFSCLDFDEYVDSDGRRRASPVLVHDMPKVGKVGCRLPVHDREARIIRAQQARVRATFPDTPTEELMLFPAAAEKPRRNPTAVHRAPAARHAGLGARAAQP
;
A
#
# COMPACT_ATOMS: atom_id res chain seq x y z
N MET A 1 25.33 -19.08 9.59
CA MET A 1 25.14 -18.49 8.25
C MET A 1 24.06 -19.28 7.52
N TRP A 2 22.81 -18.96 7.81
CA TRP A 2 21.62 -19.65 7.26
C TRP A 2 20.74 -18.58 6.62
N MET A 3 20.74 -18.52 5.29
CA MET A 3 19.77 -17.72 4.51
C MET A 3 18.59 -18.62 4.15
N PRO A 4 17.34 -18.17 4.33
CA PRO A 4 16.19 -18.90 3.81
C PRO A 4 16.26 -18.87 2.28
N ARG A 5 16.12 -20.05 1.66
CA ARG A 5 16.03 -20.23 0.21
C ARG A 5 14.77 -19.53 -0.31
N GLY A 6 14.97 -18.57 -1.21
CA GLY A 6 13.90 -18.01 -2.01
C GLY A 6 13.89 -16.49 -2.01
N ILE A 7 14.65 -15.92 -2.87
CA ILE A 7 14.80 -14.60 -3.46
C ILE A 7 16.22 -14.10 -3.21
N SER A 8 17.16 -14.51 -4.06
CA SER A 8 18.47 -13.88 -4.11
C SER A 8 18.33 -12.49 -4.76
N PHE A 9 18.46 -11.46 -3.94
CA PHE A 9 18.54 -10.10 -4.44
C PHE A 9 20.01 -9.79 -4.77
N SER A 10 20.32 -9.67 -6.07
CA SER A 10 21.59 -9.08 -6.48
C SER A 10 21.54 -7.57 -6.22
N PRO A 11 22.51 -6.97 -5.49
CA PRO A 11 22.55 -5.52 -5.20
C PRO A 11 22.63 -4.63 -6.45
N ARG A 12 22.93 -5.22 -7.61
CA ARG A 12 23.07 -4.50 -8.89
C ARG A 12 21.77 -4.33 -9.68
N SER A 13 20.66 -4.87 -9.19
CA SER A 13 19.43 -4.93 -10.00
C SER A 13 18.43 -3.79 -9.78
N GLY A 14 18.66 -2.80 -8.98
CA GLY A 14 17.84 -1.60 -8.78
C GLY A 14 16.39 -1.65 -9.35
N CYS A 15 15.78 -0.53 -9.62
CA CYS A 15 14.43 -0.45 -10.21
C CYS A 15 14.31 -1.17 -11.56
N ARG A 16 15.37 -1.20 -12.36
CA ARG A 16 15.39 -1.86 -13.69
C ARG A 16 15.33 -3.38 -13.56
N GLY A 17 16.11 -3.96 -12.66
CA GLY A 17 16.09 -5.41 -12.42
C GLY A 17 14.76 -5.90 -11.82
N ARG A 18 14.16 -5.13 -10.93
CA ARG A 18 12.83 -5.45 -10.38
C ARG A 18 11.71 -5.29 -11.41
N LEU A 19 11.82 -4.30 -12.31
CA LEU A 19 10.89 -4.12 -13.41
C LEU A 19 10.94 -5.34 -14.36
N ALA A 20 12.14 -5.79 -14.72
CA ALA A 20 12.34 -6.97 -15.57
C ALA A 20 11.91 -8.27 -14.87
N ALA A 21 12.25 -8.45 -13.58
CA ALA A 21 11.85 -9.62 -12.79
C ALA A 21 10.33 -9.75 -12.60
N ALA A 22 9.60 -8.63 -12.67
CA ALA A 22 8.14 -8.61 -12.61
C ALA A 22 7.47 -8.80 -14.00
N GLY A 23 8.22 -9.19 -15.03
CA GLY A 23 7.71 -9.35 -16.39
C GLY A 23 7.38 -8.01 -17.07
N GLY A 24 7.94 -6.91 -16.55
CA GLY A 24 7.73 -5.57 -17.10
C GLY A 24 8.60 -5.34 -18.33
N ASP A 25 7.97 -5.23 -19.49
CA ASP A 25 8.60 -4.74 -20.71
C ASP A 25 8.48 -3.21 -20.72
N ILE A 26 9.64 -2.53 -20.74
CA ILE A 26 9.72 -1.07 -20.71
C ILE A 26 8.96 -0.45 -21.91
N GLU A 27 9.02 -1.09 -23.08
CA GLU A 27 8.29 -0.63 -24.27
C GLU A 27 6.78 -0.89 -24.16
N LEU A 28 6.41 -2.03 -23.62
CA LEU A 28 5.00 -2.40 -23.41
C LEU A 28 4.33 -1.56 -22.32
N PHE A 29 5.07 -1.16 -21.31
CA PHE A 29 4.57 -0.40 -20.17
C PHE A 29 4.25 1.06 -20.55
N SER A 30 5.04 1.68 -21.41
CA SER A 30 4.76 3.00 -21.96
C SER A 30 3.44 3.03 -22.74
N ALA A 31 3.03 1.90 -23.31
CA ALA A 31 1.82 1.76 -24.12
C ALA A 31 0.58 1.28 -23.31
N ARG A 32 0.75 0.42 -22.30
CA ARG A 32 -0.37 -0.26 -21.60
C ARG A 32 -0.69 0.26 -20.21
N GLY A 33 0.29 0.68 -19.42
CA GLY A 33 0.10 0.99 -18.00
C GLY A 33 -0.66 2.28 -17.72
N VAL A 34 -0.67 3.21 -18.67
CA VAL A 34 -1.26 4.56 -18.51
C VAL A 34 -2.44 4.79 -19.44
N ALA A 35 -2.76 3.86 -20.33
CA ALA A 35 -3.79 4.01 -21.34
C ALA A 35 -5.17 3.52 -20.89
N ARG A 36 -6.19 4.36 -20.96
CA ARG A 36 -7.58 3.89 -21.06
C ARG A 36 -7.67 2.88 -22.21
N LYS A 37 -8.42 1.78 -22.01
CA LYS A 37 -8.77 0.79 -23.07
C LYS A 37 -9.32 1.52 -24.29
N ASN A 38 -8.48 1.86 -25.23
CA ASN A 38 -8.89 2.42 -26.49
C ASN A 38 -8.60 1.35 -27.55
N ARG A 39 -9.65 0.67 -28.00
CA ARG A 39 -9.58 -0.42 -29.00
C ARG A 39 -8.80 -0.05 -30.27
N SER A 40 -8.66 1.25 -30.58
CA SER A 40 -7.89 1.74 -31.72
C SER A 40 -6.37 1.61 -31.60
N ARG A 41 -5.84 1.28 -30.42
CA ARG A 41 -4.38 1.20 -30.16
C ARG A 41 -3.74 -0.12 -30.49
N ASP A 42 -4.52 -1.21 -30.40
CA ASP A 42 -4.05 -2.55 -30.75
C ASP A 42 -4.13 -2.82 -32.25
N ARG A 43 -4.75 -1.88 -33.01
CA ARG A 43 -4.86 -1.97 -34.46
C ARG A 43 -3.59 -1.48 -35.12
N ARG A 44 -3.14 -2.18 -36.14
CA ARG A 44 -2.10 -1.72 -37.05
C ARG A 44 -2.72 -1.19 -38.33
N CYS A 45 -2.14 -0.13 -38.87
CA CYS A 45 -2.56 0.35 -40.20
C CYS A 45 -2.37 -0.77 -41.25
N LEU A 46 -3.40 -1.05 -42.04
CA LEU A 46 -3.37 -2.12 -43.05
C LEU A 46 -2.24 -1.92 -44.08
N VAL A 47 -1.86 -0.68 -44.35
CA VAL A 47 -0.86 -0.34 -45.37
C VAL A 47 0.52 -0.18 -44.79
N CYS A 48 0.74 0.76 -43.87
CA CYS A 48 2.08 1.05 -43.36
C CYS A 48 2.48 0.19 -42.14
N ARG A 49 1.56 -0.66 -41.64
CA ARG A 49 1.76 -1.54 -40.50
C ARG A 49 2.15 -0.84 -39.18
N VAL A 50 2.16 0.49 -39.17
CA VAL A 50 2.47 1.28 -37.98
C VAL A 50 1.41 1.03 -36.91
N PRO A 51 1.81 0.72 -35.65
CA PRO A 51 0.87 0.49 -34.57
C PRO A 51 0.03 1.74 -34.28
N GLY A 52 -1.22 1.57 -33.89
CA GLY A 52 -2.15 2.65 -33.56
C GLY A 52 -1.70 3.53 -32.39
N PHE A 53 -0.74 3.09 -31.58
CA PHE A 53 -0.13 3.91 -30.54
C PHE A 53 0.90 4.92 -31.11
N GLU A 54 1.52 4.63 -32.26
CA GLU A 54 2.40 5.58 -32.96
C GLU A 54 1.60 6.53 -33.86
N ARG A 55 0.59 6.00 -34.56
CA ARG A 55 -0.34 6.79 -35.38
C ARG A 55 -1.77 6.31 -35.19
N PRO A 56 -2.71 7.20 -34.80
CA PRO A 56 -4.11 6.80 -34.65
C PRO A 56 -4.64 6.11 -35.93
N VAL A 57 -5.18 4.91 -35.74
CA VAL A 57 -5.83 4.13 -36.80
C VAL A 57 -7.33 4.38 -36.70
N GLY A 58 -7.93 4.81 -37.80
CA GLY A 58 -9.37 5.06 -37.89
C GLY A 58 -10.21 3.79 -37.95
N THR A 59 -11.53 3.96 -38.08
CA THR A 59 -12.50 2.85 -38.19
C THR A 59 -12.30 2.02 -39.44
N ASN A 60 -11.65 2.58 -40.47
CA ASN A 60 -11.29 1.91 -41.71
C ASN A 60 -9.93 1.21 -41.70
N ASP A 61 -9.35 1.01 -40.50
CA ASP A 61 -8.05 0.37 -40.27
C ASP A 61 -6.85 1.03 -40.99
N LEU A 62 -7.00 2.30 -41.40
CA LEU A 62 -5.91 3.12 -41.93
C LEU A 62 -5.49 4.18 -40.91
N CYS A 63 -4.18 4.44 -40.78
CA CYS A 63 -3.72 5.60 -40.02
C CYS A 63 -4.09 6.92 -40.74
N LEU A 64 -4.14 8.01 -40.00
CA LEU A 64 -4.52 9.34 -40.56
C LEU A 64 -3.70 9.73 -41.80
N ALA A 65 -2.42 9.37 -41.87
CA ALA A 65 -1.57 9.65 -43.01
C ALA A 65 -1.97 8.84 -44.24
N CYS A 66 -2.21 7.54 -44.07
CA CYS A 66 -2.64 6.67 -45.17
C CYS A 66 -4.06 6.99 -45.62
N ASP A 67 -4.99 7.28 -44.71
CA ASP A 67 -6.35 7.68 -45.05
C ASP A 67 -6.39 9.06 -45.77
N GLY A 68 -5.60 10.01 -45.32
CA GLY A 68 -5.45 11.29 -45.99
C GLY A 68 -4.88 11.17 -47.40
N LEU A 69 -3.91 10.26 -47.62
CA LEU A 69 -3.37 10.02 -48.97
C LEU A 69 -4.40 9.32 -49.85
N ARG A 70 -5.09 8.32 -49.32
CA ARG A 70 -6.21 7.64 -50.00
C ARG A 70 -7.27 8.63 -50.48
N ARG A 71 -7.74 9.51 -49.58
CA ARG A 71 -8.76 10.52 -49.91
C ARG A 71 -8.30 11.47 -51.02
N ARG A 72 -7.04 11.94 -50.95
CA ARG A 72 -6.47 12.79 -52.02
C ARG A 72 -6.40 12.08 -53.36
N ARG A 73 -6.30 10.77 -53.37
CA ARG A 73 -6.29 9.96 -54.61
C ARG A 73 -7.69 9.50 -55.03
N GLY A 74 -8.74 9.84 -54.28
CA GLY A 74 -10.11 9.44 -54.58
C GLY A 74 -10.37 7.95 -54.51
N GLN A 75 -9.48 7.14 -53.86
CA GLN A 75 -9.56 5.70 -53.86
C GLN A 75 -10.47 5.16 -52.73
N SER A 76 -11.14 4.04 -53.00
CA SER A 76 -11.76 3.25 -51.94
C SER A 76 -10.71 2.67 -50.97
N VAL A 77 -11.11 2.24 -49.77
CA VAL A 77 -10.17 1.60 -48.82
C VAL A 77 -9.58 0.33 -49.43
N ALA A 78 -10.40 -0.49 -50.08
CA ALA A 78 -9.96 -1.73 -50.71
C ALA A 78 -8.93 -1.43 -51.82
N ALA A 79 -9.25 -0.58 -52.78
CA ALA A 79 -8.34 -0.18 -53.86
C ALA A 79 -7.02 0.40 -53.37
N TYR A 80 -7.05 1.19 -52.24
CA TYR A 80 -5.84 1.74 -51.68
C TYR A 80 -4.95 0.68 -50.97
N VAL A 81 -5.56 -0.34 -50.34
CA VAL A 81 -4.84 -1.42 -49.65
C VAL A 81 -4.25 -2.42 -50.65
N THR A 82 -4.99 -2.76 -51.71
CA THR A 82 -4.56 -3.70 -52.76
C THR A 82 -3.65 -3.08 -53.80
N GLY A 83 -3.65 -1.74 -53.90
CA GLY A 83 -2.92 -1.01 -54.94
C GLY A 83 -3.65 -0.91 -56.27
N ASP A 84 -4.94 -1.25 -56.32
CA ASP A 84 -5.76 -1.15 -57.52
C ASP A 84 -6.00 0.35 -57.87
N GLY A 85 -6.12 0.62 -59.20
CA GLY A 85 -6.35 1.98 -59.71
C GLY A 85 -5.12 2.70 -60.21
N GLY A 86 -4.11 1.97 -60.68
CA GLY A 86 -2.92 2.52 -61.36
C GLY A 86 -1.82 3.09 -60.44
N PHE A 87 -2.02 2.98 -59.13
CA PHE A 87 -1.01 3.31 -58.14
C PHE A 87 -0.61 2.02 -57.44
N GLY A 88 0.59 1.58 -57.55
CA GLY A 88 1.09 0.39 -56.85
C GLY A 88 0.76 0.41 -55.35
N PRO A 89 0.82 -0.73 -54.63
CA PRO A 89 0.53 -0.78 -53.21
C PRO A 89 1.38 0.23 -52.49
N ALA A 90 0.78 1.03 -51.62
CA ALA A 90 1.50 2.05 -50.87
C ALA A 90 2.58 1.35 -50.00
N ALA A 91 3.85 1.64 -50.26
CA ALA A 91 4.94 1.08 -49.49
C ALA A 91 4.75 1.38 -47.99
N PRO A 92 5.06 0.43 -47.10
CA PRO A 92 5.04 0.69 -45.67
C PRO A 92 5.88 1.92 -45.35
N ARG A 93 5.28 2.91 -44.67
CA ARG A 93 6.02 4.08 -44.20
C ARG A 93 6.52 3.83 -42.79
N PRO A 94 7.83 3.97 -42.53
CA PRO A 94 8.33 3.88 -41.17
C PRO A 94 7.65 4.96 -40.29
N GLY A 95 7.36 4.64 -39.05
CA GLY A 95 6.95 5.61 -38.05
C GLY A 95 8.05 6.66 -37.86
N LEU A 96 7.68 7.93 -37.84
CA LEU A 96 8.63 9.03 -37.61
C LEU A 96 8.98 9.20 -36.13
N GLY A 97 8.46 8.35 -35.26
CA GLY A 97 8.67 8.47 -33.83
C GLY A 97 7.97 9.66 -33.20
N VAL A 98 8.48 10.11 -32.06
CA VAL A 98 8.00 11.30 -31.37
C VAL A 98 8.68 12.56 -31.89
N CYS A 99 8.01 13.71 -31.74
CA CYS A 99 8.57 15.01 -32.09
C CYS A 99 9.92 15.23 -31.39
N SER A 100 10.91 15.72 -32.15
CA SER A 100 12.27 15.97 -31.66
C SER A 100 12.34 17.02 -30.54
N VAL A 101 11.36 17.92 -30.42
CA VAL A 101 11.32 18.87 -29.29
C VAL A 101 11.20 18.11 -27.97
N VAL A 102 12.18 18.32 -27.11
CA VAL A 102 12.44 17.52 -25.88
C VAL A 102 11.22 17.32 -24.96
N ALA A 103 10.31 18.25 -24.88
CA ALA A 103 9.13 18.13 -24.02
C ALA A 103 7.82 17.84 -24.77
N CYS A 104 7.90 17.58 -26.10
CA CYS A 104 6.71 17.39 -26.91
C CYS A 104 6.21 15.94 -26.86
N GLY A 105 4.94 15.76 -26.47
CA GLY A 105 4.28 14.45 -26.48
C GLY A 105 3.61 14.08 -27.80
N ARG A 106 3.78 14.86 -28.88
CA ARG A 106 3.17 14.58 -30.17
C ARG A 106 4.05 13.72 -31.05
N LEU A 107 3.46 12.99 -31.97
CA LEU A 107 4.22 12.30 -33.00
C LEU A 107 4.80 13.29 -34.00
N ALA A 108 5.98 13.01 -34.51
CA ALA A 108 6.57 13.69 -35.62
C ALA A 108 5.68 13.54 -36.85
N ALA A 109 5.47 14.66 -37.57
CA ALA A 109 4.68 14.70 -38.79
C ALA A 109 5.55 14.99 -40.02
N HIS A 110 6.73 15.57 -39.80
CA HIS A 110 7.66 16.01 -40.85
C HIS A 110 8.97 15.16 -40.75
N PRO A 111 9.24 14.32 -41.77
CA PRO A 111 10.43 13.43 -41.72
C PRO A 111 11.75 14.20 -41.74
N GLU A 112 11.79 15.36 -42.40
CA GLU A 112 12.99 16.18 -42.59
C GLU A 112 13.45 16.85 -41.29
N THR A 113 12.51 17.26 -40.44
CA THR A 113 12.81 17.95 -39.18
C THR A 113 12.59 17.12 -37.95
N GLY A 114 11.88 16.00 -38.06
CA GLY A 114 11.44 15.20 -36.90
C GLY A 114 10.41 15.94 -36.02
N LEU A 115 9.82 17.06 -36.50
CA LEU A 115 8.89 17.88 -35.73
C LEU A 115 7.44 17.44 -35.92
N CYS A 116 6.60 17.65 -34.89
CA CYS A 116 5.15 17.58 -35.07
C CYS A 116 4.66 18.81 -35.83
N GLY A 117 3.45 18.74 -36.45
CA GLY A 117 2.91 19.82 -37.25
C GLY A 117 2.82 21.18 -36.54
N ALA A 118 2.61 21.21 -35.23
CA ALA A 118 2.60 22.44 -34.46
C ALA A 118 3.99 23.03 -34.26
N HIS A 119 5.01 22.21 -33.98
CA HIS A 119 6.39 22.66 -33.83
C HIS A 119 6.99 23.04 -35.19
N ASP A 120 6.70 22.31 -36.24
CA ASP A 120 7.14 22.64 -37.57
C ASP A 120 6.56 24.02 -38.01
N GLY A 121 5.27 24.25 -37.74
CA GLY A 121 4.65 25.57 -37.98
C GLY A 121 5.29 26.69 -37.13
N ALA A 122 5.59 26.41 -35.85
CA ALA A 122 6.27 27.38 -34.99
C ALA A 122 7.69 27.65 -35.45
N TRP A 123 8.47 26.61 -35.80
CA TRP A 123 9.81 26.73 -36.33
C TRP A 123 9.88 27.56 -37.62
N ARG A 124 8.96 27.33 -38.54
CA ARG A 124 8.87 28.11 -39.77
C ARG A 124 8.50 29.58 -39.49
N LYS A 125 7.56 29.84 -38.58
CA LYS A 125 7.14 31.18 -38.17
C LYS A 125 8.24 31.98 -37.49
N SER A 126 9.14 31.30 -36.76
CA SER A 126 10.29 31.93 -36.11
C SER A 126 11.49 32.17 -37.06
N GLY A 127 11.32 32.03 -38.36
CA GLY A 127 12.39 32.25 -39.33
C GLY A 127 13.31 31.06 -39.52
N ARG A 128 12.92 29.83 -39.12
CA ARG A 128 13.71 28.61 -39.24
C ARG A 128 15.08 28.70 -38.53
N PRO A 129 15.12 29.00 -37.23
CA PRO A 129 16.37 29.01 -36.46
C PRO A 129 17.06 27.64 -36.54
N ASP A 130 18.28 27.56 -36.03
CA ASP A 130 18.98 26.29 -35.94
C ASP A 130 18.10 25.24 -35.26
N LEU A 131 17.89 24.10 -35.94
CA LEU A 131 16.96 23.08 -35.50
C LEU A 131 17.38 22.46 -34.16
N SER A 132 18.69 22.31 -33.92
CA SER A 132 19.21 21.73 -32.67
C SER A 132 18.91 22.64 -31.48
N VAL A 133 19.03 23.95 -31.67
CA VAL A 133 18.67 24.96 -30.65
C VAL A 133 17.16 25.01 -30.44
N PHE A 134 16.39 25.01 -31.51
CA PHE A 134 14.93 25.07 -31.45
C PHE A 134 14.37 23.83 -30.70
N VAL A 135 14.89 22.65 -30.97
CA VAL A 135 14.46 21.39 -30.31
C VAL A 135 14.63 21.45 -28.81
N LEU A 136 15.69 22.10 -28.31
CA LEU A 136 15.97 22.23 -26.88
C LEU A 136 15.17 23.36 -26.20
N THR A 137 14.87 24.45 -26.94
CA THR A 137 14.32 25.66 -26.36
C THR A 137 12.82 25.86 -26.62
N ALA A 138 12.25 25.20 -27.63
CA ALA A 138 10.83 25.36 -27.96
C ALA A 138 9.92 24.90 -26.81
N PRO A 139 8.88 25.69 -26.49
CA PRO A 139 7.92 25.29 -25.45
C PRO A 139 7.15 24.03 -25.89
N PRO A 140 6.78 23.14 -24.96
CA PRO A 140 6.04 21.94 -25.31
C PRO A 140 4.68 22.31 -25.93
N CYS A 141 4.32 21.66 -27.03
CA CYS A 141 2.95 21.71 -27.54
C CYS A 141 1.97 21.13 -26.52
N GLN A 142 0.69 21.51 -26.64
CA GLN A 142 -0.35 20.88 -25.82
C GLN A 142 -0.24 19.36 -25.91
N PRO A 143 -0.31 18.66 -24.76
CA PRO A 143 -0.16 17.23 -24.73
C PRO A 143 -1.20 16.54 -25.61
N ASP A 144 -0.77 15.54 -26.36
CA ASP A 144 -1.64 14.68 -27.13
C ASP A 144 -2.80 14.17 -26.25
N ARG A 145 -4.04 14.35 -26.69
CA ARG A 145 -5.25 13.85 -26.00
C ARG A 145 -5.27 12.32 -25.87
N ALA A 146 -4.41 11.62 -26.59
CA ALA A 146 -4.35 10.15 -26.66
C ALA A 146 -3.83 9.46 -25.38
N GLY A 147 -3.62 10.17 -24.29
CA GLY A 147 -3.23 9.55 -23.01
C GLY A 147 -1.78 9.07 -22.94
N ARG A 148 -0.90 9.48 -23.84
CA ARG A 148 0.52 9.14 -23.84
C ARG A 148 1.33 10.03 -22.90
N VAL A 149 2.38 9.46 -22.36
CA VAL A 149 3.41 10.19 -21.62
C VAL A 149 4.74 10.00 -22.34
N VAL A 150 5.38 11.09 -22.73
CA VAL A 150 6.71 11.05 -23.32
C VAL A 150 7.73 11.17 -22.21
N LEU A 151 8.59 10.18 -22.08
CA LEU A 151 9.71 10.15 -21.14
C LEU A 151 11.07 10.45 -21.82
N ALA A 152 11.07 10.69 -23.13
CA ALA A 152 12.28 11.08 -23.86
C ALA A 152 12.93 12.33 -23.25
N GLY A 153 14.26 12.37 -23.25
CA GLY A 153 15.05 13.45 -22.65
C GLY A 153 15.17 13.40 -21.14
N LEU A 154 14.63 12.37 -20.47
CA LEU A 154 14.93 12.06 -19.07
C LEU A 154 16.10 11.06 -19.00
N PRO A 155 16.95 11.16 -17.97
CA PRO A 155 17.98 10.15 -17.71
C PRO A 155 17.35 8.74 -17.55
N GLU A 156 18.02 7.72 -18.05
CA GLU A 156 17.53 6.33 -17.99
C GLU A 156 17.13 5.88 -16.58
N PRO A 157 17.90 6.17 -15.50
CA PRO A 157 17.48 5.83 -14.14
C PRO A 157 16.13 6.46 -13.73
N VAL A 158 15.90 7.71 -14.12
CA VAL A 158 14.64 8.42 -13.82
C VAL A 158 13.47 7.81 -14.58
N VAL A 159 13.69 7.40 -15.84
CA VAL A 159 12.67 6.67 -16.62
C VAL A 159 12.31 5.36 -15.92
N ALA A 160 13.32 4.57 -15.50
CA ALA A 160 13.10 3.32 -14.77
C ALA A 160 12.35 3.52 -13.45
N GLU A 161 12.67 4.58 -12.70
CA GLU A 161 11.97 4.93 -11.45
C GLU A 161 10.49 5.28 -11.68
N ILE A 162 10.17 6.06 -12.73
CA ILE A 162 8.80 6.39 -13.12
C ILE A 162 8.02 5.12 -13.50
N LEU A 163 8.59 4.30 -14.39
CA LEU A 163 7.95 3.08 -14.88
C LEU A 163 7.70 2.09 -13.74
N TYR A 164 8.68 1.90 -12.87
CA TYR A 164 8.55 1.07 -11.68
C TYR A 164 7.44 1.57 -10.74
N ALA A 165 7.37 2.89 -10.50
CA ALA A 165 6.31 3.47 -9.68
C ALA A 165 4.91 3.26 -10.29
N ILE A 166 4.78 3.38 -11.62
CA ILE A 166 3.53 3.10 -12.33
C ILE A 166 3.16 1.61 -12.16
N GLN A 167 4.11 0.70 -12.37
CA GLN A 167 3.90 -0.74 -12.22
C GLN A 167 3.41 -1.11 -10.82
N VAL A 168 4.10 -0.62 -9.78
CA VAL A 168 3.70 -0.85 -8.38
C VAL A 168 2.32 -0.26 -8.10
N SER A 169 2.02 0.95 -8.60
CA SER A 169 0.69 1.55 -8.43
C SER A 169 -0.40 0.69 -9.03
N VAL A 170 -0.19 0.17 -10.24
CA VAL A 170 -1.15 -0.71 -10.92
C VAL A 170 -1.33 -2.03 -10.17
N ALA A 171 -0.24 -2.64 -9.71
CA ALA A 171 -0.27 -3.88 -8.91
C ALA A 171 -1.02 -3.67 -7.57
N GLU A 172 -0.87 -2.49 -6.95
CA GLU A 172 -1.62 -2.11 -5.73
C GLU A 172 -3.07 -1.67 -6.02
N GLY A 173 -3.55 -1.77 -7.26
CA GLY A 173 -4.91 -1.35 -7.67
C GLY A 173 -5.12 0.17 -7.61
N ARG A 174 -4.06 0.97 -7.57
CA ARG A 174 -4.12 2.42 -7.53
C ARG A 174 -4.27 3.00 -8.93
N ARG A 175 -5.10 4.04 -9.07
CA ARG A 175 -5.27 4.76 -10.32
C ARG A 175 -4.11 5.73 -10.55
N VAL A 176 -3.39 5.57 -11.65
CA VAL A 176 -2.37 6.52 -12.10
C VAL A 176 -2.96 7.45 -13.15
N MET A 177 -2.93 8.75 -12.89
CA MET A 177 -3.45 9.74 -13.82
C MET A 177 -2.36 10.18 -14.80
N VAL A 178 -2.64 10.08 -16.09
CA VAL A 178 -1.72 10.48 -17.18
C VAL A 178 -1.21 11.91 -17.02
N LYS A 179 -2.09 12.83 -16.60
CA LYS A 179 -1.73 14.24 -16.37
C LYS A 179 -0.67 14.42 -15.29
N ASP A 180 -0.72 13.59 -14.23
CA ASP A 180 0.21 13.70 -13.09
C ASP A 180 1.60 13.17 -13.48
N VAL A 181 1.66 12.07 -14.24
CA VAL A 181 2.92 11.54 -14.79
C VAL A 181 3.55 12.52 -15.79
N ARG A 182 2.74 13.20 -16.64
CA ARG A 182 3.23 14.24 -17.54
C ARG A 182 3.81 15.43 -16.79
N GLY A 183 3.09 15.92 -15.78
CA GLY A 183 3.58 16.99 -14.92
C GLY A 183 4.88 16.62 -14.22
N ALA A 184 4.98 15.37 -13.72
CA ALA A 184 6.19 14.83 -13.13
C ALA A 184 7.35 14.80 -14.13
N ALA A 185 7.14 14.28 -15.34
CA ALA A 185 8.16 14.24 -16.38
C ALA A 185 8.63 15.66 -16.79
N GLN A 186 7.74 16.65 -16.86
CA GLN A 186 8.12 18.03 -17.11
C GLN A 186 8.96 18.64 -15.97
N LEU A 187 8.55 18.41 -14.73
CA LEU A 187 9.30 18.90 -13.57
C LEU A 187 10.70 18.30 -13.53
N LEU A 188 10.83 16.99 -13.75
CA LEU A 188 12.11 16.27 -13.75
C LEU A 188 13.05 16.76 -14.87
N ARG A 189 12.51 17.07 -16.08
CA ARG A 189 13.34 17.66 -17.14
C ARG A 189 13.90 19.03 -16.76
N ARG A 190 13.06 19.86 -16.10
CA ARG A 190 13.49 21.20 -15.64
C ARG A 190 14.50 21.13 -14.51
N SER A 191 14.41 20.14 -13.64
CA SER A 191 15.32 19.99 -12.50
C SER A 191 16.66 19.36 -12.88
N GLY A 192 16.75 18.66 -14.02
CA GLY A 192 17.99 17.99 -14.47
C GLY A 192 18.50 16.87 -13.55
N VAL A 193 17.68 16.41 -12.61
CA VAL A 193 18.09 15.39 -11.64
C VAL A 193 18.31 14.03 -12.31
N ARG A 194 19.26 13.27 -11.78
CA ARG A 194 19.55 11.89 -12.23
C ARG A 194 18.80 10.80 -11.45
N SER A 195 18.09 11.16 -10.40
CA SER A 195 17.19 10.28 -9.64
C SER A 195 16.07 11.11 -9.02
N ILE A 196 14.87 10.56 -8.96
CA ILE A 196 13.71 11.19 -8.31
C ILE A 196 13.94 11.38 -6.80
N ALA A 197 14.76 10.51 -6.18
CA ALA A 197 15.03 10.55 -4.75
C ALA A 197 15.71 11.83 -4.26
N VAL A 198 16.45 12.53 -5.15
CA VAL A 198 17.15 13.78 -4.80
C VAL A 198 16.30 15.03 -5.09
N LEU A 199 15.09 14.87 -5.64
CA LEU A 199 14.20 15.98 -5.93
C LEU A 199 13.50 16.41 -4.63
N ASP A 200 13.63 17.70 -4.28
CA ASP A 200 12.81 18.26 -3.20
C ASP A 200 11.34 18.29 -3.62
N THR A 201 10.55 17.44 -2.98
CA THR A 201 9.11 17.34 -3.17
C THR A 201 8.33 17.92 -1.99
N ALA A 202 8.99 18.61 -1.05
CA ALA A 202 8.33 19.29 0.06
C ALA A 202 7.39 20.40 -0.43
N GLY A 203 6.35 20.69 0.33
CA GLY A 203 5.38 21.74 0.04
C GLY A 203 4.03 21.24 -0.51
N ARG A 204 3.34 22.03 -1.30
CA ARG A 204 1.92 21.92 -1.68
C ARG A 204 1.41 20.49 -1.93
N ARG A 205 0.15 20.22 -1.54
CA ARG A 205 -0.63 19.00 -1.86
C ARG A 205 -1.03 18.96 -3.33
N ASP A 206 -0.03 18.86 -4.20
CA ASP A 206 -0.18 18.77 -5.65
C ASP A 206 -0.10 17.29 -6.08
N PRO A 207 -1.01 16.78 -6.91
CA PRO A 207 -0.99 15.41 -7.42
C PRO A 207 0.31 15.01 -8.11
N VAL A 208 0.97 15.93 -8.82
CA VAL A 208 2.27 15.69 -9.48
C VAL A 208 3.36 15.41 -8.43
N ARG A 209 3.45 16.24 -7.38
CA ARG A 209 4.40 16.06 -6.30
C ARG A 209 4.08 14.82 -5.45
N TRP A 210 2.80 14.49 -5.31
CA TRP A 210 2.40 13.24 -4.68
C TRP A 210 2.91 12.03 -5.47
N PHE A 211 2.74 12.02 -6.80
CA PHE A 211 3.27 10.96 -7.66
C PHE A 211 4.80 10.87 -7.56
N LEU A 212 5.51 12.00 -7.59
CA LEU A 212 6.97 12.02 -7.46
C LEU A 212 7.43 11.50 -6.10
N ARG A 213 6.79 11.88 -5.00
CA ARG A 213 7.08 11.31 -3.66
C ARG A 213 6.85 9.81 -3.61
N PHE A 214 5.75 9.36 -4.20
CA PHE A 214 5.47 7.94 -4.30
C PHE A 214 6.56 7.23 -5.12
N ALA A 215 6.95 7.77 -6.26
CA ALA A 215 8.00 7.21 -7.11
C ALA A 215 9.36 7.19 -6.41
N ALA A 216 9.73 8.27 -5.71
CA ALA A 216 10.94 8.34 -4.90
C ALA A 216 10.96 7.29 -3.79
N ASP A 217 9.85 7.15 -3.05
CA ASP A 217 9.68 6.16 -1.99
C ASP A 217 9.81 4.73 -2.53
N ARG A 218 9.17 4.42 -3.66
CA ARG A 218 9.26 3.09 -4.28
C ARG A 218 10.63 2.80 -4.86
N ALA A 219 11.27 3.80 -5.44
CA ALA A 219 12.64 3.67 -5.94
C ALA A 219 13.66 3.48 -4.79
N ALA A 220 13.49 4.19 -3.67
CA ALA A 220 14.31 4.01 -2.49
C ALA A 220 14.14 2.59 -1.92
N LEU A 221 12.89 2.14 -1.77
CA LEU A 221 12.59 0.78 -1.29
C LEU A 221 13.16 -0.30 -2.22
N ALA A 222 13.14 -0.08 -3.54
CA ALA A 222 13.70 -1.03 -4.51
C ALA A 222 15.22 -1.17 -4.43
N ARG A 223 15.92 -0.14 -3.92
CA ARG A 223 17.38 -0.14 -3.72
C ARG A 223 17.78 -0.52 -2.30
N ALA A 224 16.81 -0.50 -1.37
CA ALA A 224 17.09 -0.80 0.02
C ALA A 224 17.48 -2.26 0.18
N ASP A 225 18.47 -2.47 1.01
CA ASP A 225 19.01 -3.76 1.40
C ASP A 225 18.80 -3.97 2.90
N PRO A 226 18.34 -5.17 3.34
CA PRO A 226 18.13 -5.47 4.74
C PRO A 226 19.35 -5.25 5.64
N GLU A 227 20.56 -5.54 5.13
CA GLU A 227 21.79 -5.38 5.91
C GLU A 227 22.08 -3.90 6.19
N THR A 228 21.94 -3.04 5.17
CA THR A 228 22.11 -1.58 5.31
C THR A 228 20.95 -0.93 6.10
N GLU A 229 19.76 -1.51 6.06
CA GLU A 229 18.62 -1.02 6.84
C GLU A 229 18.78 -1.38 8.33
N ALA A 230 19.30 -2.58 8.63
CA ALA A 230 19.45 -3.10 9.98
C ALA A 230 20.39 -2.30 10.88
N VAL A 231 21.33 -1.53 10.32
CA VAL A 231 22.26 -0.68 11.08
C VAL A 231 21.70 0.72 11.39
N LYS A 232 20.55 1.08 10.84
CA LYS A 232 19.92 2.40 11.08
C LYS A 232 19.20 2.44 12.43
N ASP A 233 19.05 3.64 12.94
CA ASP A 233 18.26 3.89 14.17
C ASP A 233 16.74 3.81 13.95
N VAL A 234 16.30 4.03 12.72
CA VAL A 234 14.89 3.93 12.31
C VAL A 234 14.80 3.12 11.03
N TRP A 235 14.10 2.00 11.11
CA TRP A 235 13.92 1.08 9.99
C TRP A 235 12.64 1.32 9.21
N ASP A 236 12.71 1.20 7.91
CA ASP A 236 11.54 0.96 7.07
C ASP A 236 11.25 -0.54 7.01
N LEU A 237 10.24 -0.98 7.74
CA LEU A 237 9.92 -2.41 7.85
C LEU A 237 9.52 -3.06 6.51
N ARG A 238 9.22 -2.25 5.49
CA ARG A 238 8.93 -2.78 4.15
C ARG A 238 10.16 -3.47 3.53
N VAL A 239 11.36 -3.08 3.92
CA VAL A 239 12.61 -3.73 3.50
C VAL A 239 12.68 -5.17 4.00
N PHE A 240 12.07 -5.44 5.16
CA PHE A 240 11.95 -6.77 5.78
C PHE A 240 10.62 -7.47 5.44
N GLY A 241 9.86 -6.98 4.46
CA GLY A 241 8.57 -7.56 4.08
C GLY A 241 7.39 -7.24 5.01
N ALA A 242 7.58 -6.37 6.01
CA ALA A 242 6.56 -5.97 6.98
C ALA A 242 6.06 -4.54 6.74
N VAL A 243 5.05 -4.06 7.49
CA VAL A 243 4.45 -2.74 7.28
C VAL A 243 4.85 -1.76 8.37
N GLY A 244 5.23 -0.54 7.96
CA GLY A 244 5.47 0.61 8.83
C GLY A 244 6.93 0.83 9.16
N ARG A 245 7.21 1.52 10.27
CA ARG A 245 8.56 1.85 10.73
C ARG A 245 8.83 1.28 12.12
N LEU A 246 10.07 0.97 12.42
CA LEU A 246 10.56 0.60 13.74
C LEU A 246 11.65 1.57 14.17
N SER A 247 11.54 2.16 15.35
CA SER A 247 12.53 3.12 15.87
C SER A 247 13.17 2.59 17.15
N PHE A 248 14.49 2.67 17.23
CA PHE A 248 15.30 2.31 18.39
C PHE A 248 15.72 3.56 19.20
N VAL A 249 15.55 4.76 18.64
CA VAL A 249 15.91 6.04 19.28
C VAL A 249 14.71 6.81 19.82
N GLY A 250 13.58 6.15 19.92
CA GLY A 250 12.32 6.77 20.31
C GLY A 250 11.60 7.40 19.12
N SER A 251 10.29 7.48 19.21
CA SER A 251 9.46 8.14 18.20
C SER A 251 8.18 8.66 18.85
N THR A 252 7.83 9.88 18.56
CA THR A 252 6.49 10.39 18.74
C THR A 252 5.66 9.94 17.54
N THR A 253 4.98 8.79 17.65
CA THR A 253 4.04 8.39 16.60
C THR A 253 2.77 9.22 16.71
N ASN A 254 2.14 9.53 15.56
CA ASN A 254 0.82 10.18 15.47
C ASN A 254 -0.32 9.43 16.21
N HIS A 255 -0.03 8.31 16.84
CA HIS A 255 -0.96 7.45 17.59
C HIS A 255 -0.69 7.41 19.11
N GLY A 256 0.04 8.39 19.65
CA GLY A 256 0.10 8.62 21.11
C GLY A 256 0.95 7.64 21.92
N THR A 257 1.49 6.59 21.36
CA THR A 257 2.46 5.72 22.04
C THR A 257 3.87 6.13 21.65
N ALA A 258 4.47 7.01 22.48
CA ALA A 258 5.89 7.31 22.35
C ALA A 258 6.69 6.02 22.61
N SER A 259 7.44 5.56 21.61
CA SER A 259 8.44 4.52 21.87
C SER A 259 9.61 5.16 22.61
N ARG A 260 10.05 4.51 23.69
CA ARG A 260 11.21 4.97 24.45
C ARG A 260 12.50 4.64 23.72
N PRO A 261 13.51 5.55 23.77
CA PRO A 261 14.80 5.27 23.15
C PRO A 261 15.53 4.14 23.89
N ILE A 262 16.28 3.36 23.16
CA ILE A 262 17.26 2.43 23.72
C ILE A 262 18.60 3.16 23.71
N THR A 263 19.06 3.58 24.89
CA THR A 263 20.22 4.48 25.04
C THR A 263 21.54 3.74 25.15
N GLN A 264 21.53 2.50 25.68
CA GLN A 264 22.74 1.69 25.80
C GLN A 264 23.13 1.10 24.45
N PRO A 265 24.35 1.36 23.92
CA PRO A 265 24.75 0.89 22.57
C PRO A 265 24.68 -0.64 22.41
N TRP A 266 25.12 -1.38 23.44
CA TRP A 266 25.09 -2.85 23.43
C TRP A 266 23.65 -3.39 23.37
N LEU A 267 22.73 -2.80 24.14
CA LEU A 267 21.33 -3.21 24.18
C LEU A 267 20.61 -2.85 22.87
N LYS A 268 20.93 -1.67 22.31
CA LYS A 268 20.39 -1.23 21.00
C LYS A 268 20.85 -2.19 19.90
N HIS A 269 22.14 -2.51 19.87
CA HIS A 269 22.67 -3.46 18.89
C HIS A 269 22.03 -4.84 19.01
N ALA A 270 21.93 -5.39 20.22
CA ALA A 270 21.23 -6.66 20.45
C ALA A 270 19.75 -6.61 20.03
N ALA A 271 19.06 -5.49 20.31
CA ALA A 271 17.67 -5.30 19.91
C ALA A 271 17.50 -5.22 18.38
N GLN A 272 18.47 -4.64 17.67
CA GLN A 272 18.50 -4.60 16.20
C GLN A 272 18.70 -6.00 15.63
N VAL A 273 19.67 -6.77 16.12
CA VAL A 273 19.91 -8.15 15.68
C VAL A 273 18.68 -9.03 15.95
N TRP A 274 18.12 -8.95 17.17
CA TRP A 274 16.91 -9.68 17.51
C TRP A 274 15.73 -9.31 16.61
N ALA A 275 15.50 -8.02 16.35
CA ALA A 275 14.37 -7.55 15.55
C ALA A 275 14.48 -8.00 14.08
N ALA A 276 15.69 -8.01 13.50
CA ALA A 276 15.92 -8.48 12.13
C ALA A 276 15.55 -9.97 11.99
N GLU A 277 15.99 -10.81 12.93
CA GLU A 277 15.66 -12.23 12.94
C GLU A 277 14.16 -12.44 13.22
N ALA A 278 13.60 -11.76 14.22
CA ALA A 278 12.20 -11.89 14.60
C ALA A 278 11.23 -11.52 13.45
N LEU A 279 11.60 -10.59 12.57
CA LEU A 279 10.79 -10.19 11.41
C LEU A 279 10.70 -11.29 10.33
N THR A 280 11.54 -12.30 10.37
CA THR A 280 11.44 -13.46 9.46
C THR A 280 10.22 -14.33 9.75
N GLY A 281 9.77 -14.39 11.00
CA GLY A 281 8.65 -15.22 11.43
C GLY A 281 7.49 -14.46 12.09
N LEU A 282 7.70 -13.22 12.53
CA LEU A 282 6.71 -12.42 13.22
C LEU A 282 6.24 -11.23 12.39
N THR A 283 4.99 -10.85 12.61
CA THR A 283 4.48 -9.57 12.10
C THR A 283 5.06 -8.38 12.87
N SER A 284 5.00 -7.18 12.28
CA SER A 284 5.57 -5.95 12.87
C SER A 284 5.00 -5.56 14.25
N GLY A 285 3.77 -5.97 14.56
CA GLY A 285 3.11 -5.64 15.84
C GLY A 285 3.82 -6.23 17.05
N PRO A 286 3.99 -7.56 17.14
CA PRO A 286 4.77 -8.22 18.20
C PRO A 286 6.20 -7.70 18.32
N VAL A 287 6.90 -7.48 17.19
CA VAL A 287 8.27 -6.97 17.21
C VAL A 287 8.32 -5.57 17.86
N ARG A 288 7.43 -4.65 17.46
CA ARG A 288 7.32 -3.32 18.09
C ARG A 288 7.01 -3.40 19.58
N ALA A 289 6.16 -4.34 19.99
CA ALA A 289 5.82 -4.51 21.40
C ALA A 289 7.05 -4.91 22.23
N VAL A 290 7.88 -5.82 21.73
CA VAL A 290 9.12 -6.24 22.39
C VAL A 290 10.13 -5.10 22.42
N ILE A 291 10.37 -4.40 21.29
CA ILE A 291 11.28 -3.25 21.26
C ILE A 291 10.81 -2.14 22.20
N GLY A 292 9.50 -1.89 22.31
CA GLY A 292 8.94 -0.97 23.30
C GLY A 292 9.21 -1.39 24.74
N ALA A 293 9.17 -2.71 25.04
CA ALA A 293 9.52 -3.25 26.35
C ALA A 293 11.02 -3.12 26.66
N VAL A 294 11.88 -3.37 25.67
CA VAL A 294 13.33 -3.15 25.76
C VAL A 294 13.64 -1.65 26.01
N GLY A 295 12.90 -0.74 25.39
CA GLY A 295 13.01 0.68 25.67
C GLY A 295 12.66 1.06 27.13
N LEU A 296 11.68 0.37 27.75
CA LEU A 296 11.39 0.53 29.18
C LEU A 296 12.53 0.00 30.06
N LEU A 297 13.14 -1.13 29.69
CA LEU A 297 14.32 -1.66 30.37
C LEU A 297 15.50 -0.69 30.23
N SER A 298 15.76 -0.18 29.04
CA SER A 298 16.79 0.84 28.76
C SER A 298 16.62 2.07 29.64
N GLU A 299 15.41 2.60 29.74
CA GLU A 299 15.10 3.74 30.64
C GLU A 299 15.37 3.41 32.11
N HIS A 300 15.10 2.18 32.53
CA HIS A 300 15.42 1.74 33.89
C HIS A 300 16.93 1.67 34.10
N LEU A 301 17.67 1.02 33.20
CA LEU A 301 19.13 0.89 33.27
C LEU A 301 19.83 2.26 33.24
N GLY A 302 19.30 3.22 32.49
CA GLY A 302 19.81 4.59 32.45
C GLY A 302 19.81 5.34 33.79
N ARG A 303 19.17 4.80 34.85
CA ARG A 303 19.15 5.35 36.22
C ARG A 303 20.26 4.81 37.12
N ARG A 304 21.00 3.82 36.64
CA ARG A 304 22.19 3.31 37.34
C ARG A 304 23.30 4.37 37.28
N ALA A 305 24.26 4.26 38.20
CA ALA A 305 25.40 5.18 38.24
C ALA A 305 26.24 5.15 36.94
N ASP A 306 26.34 3.97 36.33
CA ASP A 306 27.00 3.73 35.02
C ASP A 306 26.07 3.96 33.82
N ALA A 307 24.83 4.41 34.05
CA ALA A 307 23.76 4.52 33.05
C ALA A 307 23.49 3.22 32.27
N GLY A 308 23.87 2.07 32.85
CA GLY A 308 23.74 0.75 32.22
C GLY A 308 24.71 0.54 31.05
N ALA A 309 25.86 1.23 31.06
CA ALA A 309 26.81 1.18 29.96
C ALA A 309 27.52 -0.19 29.86
N ASP A 310 27.78 -0.83 31.00
CA ASP A 310 28.46 -2.12 31.07
C ASP A 310 27.46 -3.28 31.27
N PRO A 311 27.27 -4.15 30.27
CA PRO A 311 26.40 -5.34 30.42
C PRO A 311 26.94 -6.35 31.44
N ALA A 312 28.25 -6.42 31.70
CA ALA A 312 28.84 -7.36 32.68
C ALA A 312 28.51 -6.94 34.13
N ALA A 313 28.23 -5.66 34.36
CA ALA A 313 27.84 -5.16 35.67
C ALA A 313 26.36 -5.39 36.01
N LEU A 314 25.57 -5.94 35.07
CA LEU A 314 24.16 -6.27 35.31
C LEU A 314 24.00 -7.58 36.04
N SER A 315 23.00 -7.64 36.92
CA SER A 315 22.65 -8.80 37.70
C SER A 315 21.15 -9.00 37.80
N HIS A 316 20.71 -10.11 38.39
CA HIS A 316 19.29 -10.31 38.68
C HIS A 316 18.67 -9.21 39.54
N ARG A 317 19.47 -8.50 40.36
CA ARG A 317 18.99 -7.34 41.13
C ARG A 317 18.46 -6.24 40.25
N ASP A 318 19.09 -5.99 39.08
CA ASP A 318 18.62 -4.99 38.12
C ASP A 318 17.28 -5.39 37.53
N VAL A 319 17.09 -6.66 37.24
CA VAL A 319 15.80 -7.21 36.79
C VAL A 319 14.74 -7.03 37.89
N SER A 320 15.04 -7.42 39.12
CA SER A 320 14.10 -7.30 40.24
C SER A 320 13.69 -5.86 40.52
N THR A 321 14.63 -4.91 40.46
CA THR A 321 14.34 -3.46 40.63
C THR A 321 13.54 -2.89 39.45
N PHE A 322 13.77 -3.36 38.22
CA PHE A 322 12.94 -3.04 37.07
C PHE A 322 11.48 -3.51 37.27
N LEU A 323 11.29 -4.76 37.72
CA LEU A 323 9.96 -5.31 37.97
C LEU A 323 9.22 -4.56 39.10
N ALA A 324 9.95 -4.21 40.19
CA ALA A 324 9.41 -3.40 41.28
C ALA A 324 8.97 -2.02 40.81
N ARG A 325 9.76 -1.37 39.93
CA ARG A 325 9.39 -0.08 39.34
C ARG A 325 8.12 -0.16 38.48
N LEU A 326 7.98 -1.21 37.68
CA LEU A 326 6.75 -1.44 36.90
C LEU A 326 5.54 -1.68 37.82
N ALA A 327 5.74 -2.37 38.95
CA ALA A 327 4.69 -2.56 39.95
C ALA A 327 4.26 -1.24 40.59
N ALA A 328 5.22 -0.39 40.98
CA ALA A 328 4.94 0.95 41.51
C ALA A 328 4.19 1.84 40.49
N ALA A 329 4.58 1.82 39.22
CA ALA A 329 3.89 2.53 38.15
C ALA A 329 2.44 2.05 37.96
N GLN A 330 2.18 0.76 38.15
CA GLN A 330 0.83 0.22 38.14
C GLN A 330 0.02 0.69 39.35
N GLN A 331 0.61 0.66 40.56
CA GLN A 331 -0.06 1.10 41.79
C GLN A 331 -0.45 2.57 41.76
N THR A 332 0.39 3.42 41.17
CA THR A 332 0.12 4.86 41.00
C THR A 332 -0.83 5.17 39.82
N GLY A 333 -1.31 4.17 39.09
CA GLY A 333 -2.16 4.37 37.91
C GLY A 333 -1.44 4.86 36.66
N ALA A 334 -0.12 5.04 36.70
CA ALA A 334 0.69 5.47 35.54
C ALA A 334 0.81 4.38 34.47
N MET A 335 0.50 3.12 34.84
CA MET A 335 0.54 1.98 33.94
C MET A 335 -0.62 1.02 34.24
N SER A 336 -1.30 0.49 33.22
CA SER A 336 -2.31 -0.54 33.44
C SER A 336 -1.69 -1.91 33.70
N VAL A 337 -2.49 -2.83 34.28
CA VAL A 337 -2.08 -4.24 34.51
C VAL A 337 -1.60 -4.90 33.23
N GLU A 338 -2.32 -4.67 32.13
CA GLU A 338 -1.99 -5.26 30.82
C GLU A 338 -0.71 -4.66 30.23
N MET A 339 -0.48 -3.35 30.41
CA MET A 339 0.77 -2.71 29.98
C MET A 339 1.96 -3.25 30.74
N ARG A 340 1.83 -3.42 32.08
CA ARG A 340 2.85 -4.06 32.91
C ARG A 340 3.14 -5.46 32.44
N ALA A 341 2.10 -6.29 32.25
CA ALA A 341 2.27 -7.66 31.78
C ALA A 341 2.94 -7.73 30.40
N ARG A 342 2.57 -6.85 29.48
CA ARG A 342 3.21 -6.76 28.15
C ARG A 342 4.67 -6.37 28.24
N ALA A 343 5.02 -5.41 29.10
CA ALA A 343 6.40 -4.98 29.31
C ALA A 343 7.25 -6.14 29.85
N ILE A 344 6.78 -6.83 30.88
CA ILE A 344 7.50 -7.97 31.49
C ILE A 344 7.67 -9.11 30.48
N ASN A 345 6.58 -9.51 29.82
CA ASN A 345 6.62 -10.59 28.83
C ASN A 345 7.47 -10.21 27.60
N GLY A 346 7.53 -8.92 27.23
CA GLY A 346 8.36 -8.44 26.14
C GLY A 346 9.85 -8.54 26.46
N VAL A 347 10.27 -8.10 27.66
CA VAL A 347 11.66 -8.22 28.10
C VAL A 347 12.05 -9.69 28.30
N ASP A 348 11.19 -10.49 28.92
CA ASP A 348 11.42 -11.94 29.09
C ASP A 348 11.65 -12.63 27.75
N ARG A 349 10.77 -12.35 26.80
CA ARG A 349 10.90 -12.87 25.43
C ARG A 349 12.22 -12.45 24.81
N PHE A 350 12.54 -11.16 24.84
CA PHE A 350 13.78 -10.65 24.28
C PHE A 350 15.02 -11.35 24.85
N LEU A 351 15.12 -11.42 26.17
CA LEU A 351 16.27 -12.06 26.83
C LEU A 351 16.38 -13.56 26.51
N ARG A 352 15.26 -14.26 26.45
CA ARG A 352 15.24 -15.68 26.10
C ARG A 352 15.60 -15.90 24.64
N ASP A 353 14.93 -15.19 23.71
CA ASP A 353 15.18 -15.34 22.29
C ASP A 353 16.65 -14.98 21.96
N CYS A 354 17.23 -13.93 22.60
CA CYS A 354 18.64 -13.59 22.44
C CYS A 354 19.59 -14.74 22.88
N ARG A 355 19.25 -15.48 23.94
CA ARG A 355 20.03 -16.66 24.33
C ARG A 355 19.89 -17.80 23.32
N GLU A 356 18.67 -18.07 22.89
CA GLU A 356 18.38 -19.08 21.86
C GLU A 356 19.10 -18.78 20.54
N MET A 357 19.23 -17.50 20.18
CA MET A 357 19.99 -17.03 19.03
C MET A 357 21.51 -17.05 19.24
N GLY A 358 21.99 -17.39 20.43
CA GLY A 358 23.41 -17.40 20.77
C GLY A 358 24.05 -16.02 20.92
N LEU A 359 23.27 -14.93 21.08
CA LEU A 359 23.83 -13.59 21.25
C LEU A 359 24.58 -13.41 22.57
N THR A 360 24.39 -14.28 23.54
CA THR A 360 25.13 -14.34 24.82
C THR A 360 26.41 -15.18 24.72
N ASN A 361 26.65 -15.90 23.63
CA ASN A 361 27.88 -16.65 23.42
C ASN A 361 29.09 -15.72 23.19
N PRO A 362 30.32 -16.19 23.40
CA PRO A 362 31.53 -15.41 23.13
C PRO A 362 31.51 -14.80 21.73
N GLY A 363 31.71 -13.48 21.62
CA GLY A 363 31.62 -12.72 20.38
C GLY A 363 30.21 -12.24 20.00
N GLY A 364 29.17 -12.65 20.71
CA GLY A 364 27.81 -12.15 20.51
C GLY A 364 27.58 -10.76 21.10
N ALA A 365 26.50 -10.10 20.68
CA ALA A 365 26.15 -8.74 21.12
C ALA A 365 25.89 -8.61 22.64
N LEU A 366 25.58 -9.71 23.31
CA LEU A 366 25.30 -9.82 24.74
C LEU A 366 26.29 -10.76 25.45
N ALA A 367 27.47 -11.01 24.89
CA ALA A 367 28.43 -11.98 25.43
C ALA A 367 28.87 -11.67 26.88
N ALA A 368 28.84 -10.40 27.29
CA ALA A 368 29.18 -9.98 28.64
C ALA A 368 27.98 -10.04 29.62
N LEU A 369 26.79 -10.37 29.17
CA LEU A 369 25.59 -10.39 30.00
C LEU A 369 25.55 -11.66 30.86
N GLY A 370 25.46 -11.52 32.20
CA GLY A 370 25.38 -12.62 33.11
C GLY A 370 24.15 -13.53 32.91
N ASP A 371 24.31 -14.82 33.18
CA ASP A 371 23.23 -15.80 33.06
C ASP A 371 22.08 -15.59 34.05
N ASP A 372 22.33 -14.88 35.15
CA ASP A 372 21.36 -14.52 36.17
C ASP A 372 20.43 -13.36 35.76
N VAL A 373 20.73 -12.65 34.66
CA VAL A 373 19.88 -11.56 34.09
C VAL A 373 18.69 -12.18 33.37
N VAL A 374 17.75 -12.73 34.11
CA VAL A 374 16.55 -13.42 33.64
C VAL A 374 15.31 -12.99 34.42
N ILE A 375 14.15 -13.05 33.79
CA ILE A 375 12.85 -12.92 34.47
C ILE A 375 12.39 -14.33 34.85
N ARG A 376 12.40 -14.62 36.14
CA ARG A 376 12.01 -15.94 36.66
C ARG A 376 10.51 -16.17 36.51
N ARG A 377 10.10 -17.44 36.41
CA ARG A 377 8.69 -17.80 36.24
C ARG A 377 7.78 -17.21 37.32
N VAL A 378 8.28 -17.16 38.58
CA VAL A 378 7.53 -16.62 39.72
C VAL A 378 7.32 -15.10 39.66
N GLU A 379 8.17 -14.39 38.92
CA GLU A 379 8.15 -12.93 38.77
C GLU A 379 7.22 -12.47 37.62
N ARG A 380 6.77 -13.41 36.78
CA ARG A 380 5.85 -13.11 35.69
C ARG A 380 4.46 -12.82 36.26
N PRO A 381 3.80 -11.74 35.82
CA PRO A 381 2.47 -11.43 36.28
C PRO A 381 1.51 -12.56 35.90
N ARG A 382 0.79 -13.07 36.88
CA ARG A 382 -0.31 -14.00 36.61
C ARG A 382 -1.44 -13.17 36.01
N THR A 383 -1.57 -13.19 34.71
CA THR A 383 -2.75 -12.65 33.99
C THR A 383 -3.90 -13.68 34.13
N ARG A 384 -4.30 -14.01 35.36
CA ARG A 384 -5.60 -14.64 35.53
C ARG A 384 -6.63 -13.57 35.23
N ARG A 385 -7.26 -13.67 34.07
CA ARG A 385 -8.63 -13.19 33.95
C ARG A 385 -9.41 -13.99 34.98
N SER A 386 -10.00 -13.34 35.98
CA SER A 386 -11.06 -13.99 36.71
C SER A 386 -12.17 -14.23 35.69
N ASP A 387 -12.68 -15.45 35.65
CA ASP A 387 -13.85 -15.77 34.82
C ASP A 387 -15.07 -14.92 35.26
N ASP A 388 -14.99 -14.30 36.43
CA ASP A 388 -15.96 -13.34 36.99
C ASP A 388 -15.77 -11.88 36.54
N GLU A 389 -14.67 -11.49 35.91
CA GLU A 389 -14.66 -10.27 35.14
C GLU A 389 -15.57 -10.48 33.94
N VAL A 390 -16.87 -10.22 34.17
CA VAL A 390 -17.86 -9.99 33.12
C VAL A 390 -17.16 -9.08 32.12
N GLY A 391 -16.67 -9.67 31.08
CA GLY A 391 -15.61 -9.09 30.27
C GLY A 391 -16.07 -7.78 29.69
N ARG A 392 -15.26 -7.14 28.95
CA ARG A 392 -15.42 -5.92 28.16
C ARG A 392 -16.67 -5.87 27.25
N ALA A 393 -17.64 -6.74 27.49
CA ALA A 393 -18.96 -6.68 26.90
C ALA A 393 -19.65 -5.40 27.39
N LEU A 394 -20.12 -4.59 26.46
CA LEU A 394 -20.94 -3.42 26.82
C LEU A 394 -22.17 -3.90 27.58
N PRO A 395 -22.59 -3.18 28.64
CA PRO A 395 -23.84 -3.49 29.33
C PRO A 395 -25.00 -3.56 28.34
N GLU A 396 -25.95 -4.44 28.60
CA GLU A 396 -27.09 -4.63 27.70
C GLU A 396 -27.86 -3.34 27.42
N VAL A 397 -28.01 -2.47 28.44
CA VAL A 397 -28.66 -1.15 28.29
C VAL A 397 -27.94 -0.30 27.25
N VAL A 398 -26.58 -0.29 27.26
CA VAL A 398 -25.78 0.45 26.30
C VAL A 398 -25.91 -0.17 24.90
N MET A 399 -25.88 -1.50 24.78
CA MET A 399 -26.07 -2.19 23.51
C MET A 399 -27.48 -1.91 22.93
N ARG A 400 -28.52 -1.94 23.76
CA ARG A 400 -29.88 -1.61 23.36
C ARG A 400 -30.00 -0.17 22.86
N GLN A 401 -29.34 0.78 23.54
CA GLN A 401 -29.29 2.18 23.12
C GLN A 401 -28.52 2.38 21.81
N LEU A 402 -27.35 1.73 21.65
CA LEU A 402 -26.55 1.81 20.42
C LEU A 402 -27.30 1.25 19.20
N LEU A 403 -28.10 0.20 19.39
CA LEU A 403 -28.86 -0.46 18.33
C LEU A 403 -30.33 0.05 18.26
N SER A 404 -30.65 1.13 18.96
CA SER A 404 -31.96 1.74 18.85
C SER A 404 -32.23 2.29 17.46
N PRO A 405 -33.48 2.34 16.97
CA PRO A 405 -33.80 2.90 15.66
C PRO A 405 -33.26 4.32 15.46
N GLN A 406 -33.29 5.14 16.51
CA GLN A 406 -32.81 6.53 16.49
C GLN A 406 -31.27 6.57 16.28
N SER A 407 -30.53 5.75 17.03
CA SER A 407 -29.05 5.67 16.89
C SER A 407 -28.66 5.14 15.53
N LEU A 408 -29.35 4.14 15.01
CA LEU A 408 -29.07 3.57 13.68
C LEU A 408 -29.42 4.56 12.56
N GLU A 409 -30.48 5.35 12.70
CA GLU A 409 -30.82 6.40 11.73
C GLU A 409 -29.78 7.53 11.74
N LEU A 410 -29.34 7.96 12.93
CA LEU A 410 -28.23 8.91 13.06
C LEU A 410 -26.97 8.38 12.41
N LEU A 411 -26.62 7.12 12.64
CA LEU A 411 -25.47 6.46 12.03
C LEU A 411 -25.60 6.44 10.49
N ARG A 412 -26.79 6.14 9.99
CA ARG A 412 -27.11 6.12 8.56
C ARG A 412 -26.98 7.48 7.91
N SER A 413 -27.47 8.52 8.56
CA SER A 413 -27.38 9.90 8.07
C SER A 413 -25.93 10.42 8.05
N MET A 414 -25.09 10.01 9.02
CA MET A 414 -23.69 10.45 9.13
C MET A 414 -22.74 9.67 8.23
N PHE A 415 -22.93 8.37 8.08
CA PHE A 415 -21.94 7.45 7.49
C PHE A 415 -22.50 6.58 6.35
N GLY A 416 -23.79 6.64 6.10
CA GLY A 416 -24.47 5.89 5.05
C GLY A 416 -24.86 4.47 5.44
N SER A 417 -25.73 3.87 4.62
CA SER A 417 -26.36 2.56 4.88
C SER A 417 -25.37 1.39 4.97
N THR A 418 -24.25 1.45 4.26
CA THR A 418 -23.23 0.39 4.26
C THR A 418 -22.54 0.29 5.62
N VAL A 419 -22.17 1.44 6.23
CA VAL A 419 -21.55 1.47 7.57
C VAL A 419 -22.55 1.03 8.63
N THR A 420 -23.80 1.50 8.54
CA THR A 420 -24.87 1.08 9.44
C THR A 420 -25.09 -0.43 9.41
N ALA A 421 -25.19 -1.03 8.22
CA ALA A 421 -25.32 -2.48 8.05
C ALA A 421 -24.11 -3.25 8.63
N ALA A 422 -22.90 -2.72 8.49
CA ALA A 422 -21.70 -3.34 9.08
C ALA A 422 -21.73 -3.31 10.62
N VAL A 423 -22.23 -2.21 11.22
CA VAL A 423 -22.38 -2.09 12.68
C VAL A 423 -23.48 -3.03 13.20
N GLU A 424 -24.63 -3.05 12.55
CA GLU A 424 -25.76 -3.95 12.94
C GLU A 424 -25.34 -5.42 12.83
N LEU A 425 -24.73 -5.80 11.72
CA LEU A 425 -24.23 -7.17 11.52
C LEU A 425 -23.15 -7.51 12.55
N GLY A 426 -22.20 -6.60 12.79
CA GLY A 426 -21.13 -6.81 13.77
C GLY A 426 -21.63 -7.03 15.18
N ALA A 427 -22.66 -6.29 15.58
CA ALA A 427 -23.32 -6.45 16.88
C ALA A 427 -24.07 -7.80 17.00
N GLY A 428 -24.72 -8.27 15.92
CA GLY A 428 -25.44 -9.53 15.92
C GLY A 428 -24.52 -10.76 15.88
N VAL A 429 -23.44 -10.71 15.09
CA VAL A 429 -22.57 -11.89 14.89
C VAL A 429 -21.31 -11.91 15.76
N GLY A 430 -21.01 -10.82 16.49
CA GLY A 430 -19.85 -10.75 17.39
C GLY A 430 -18.47 -10.91 16.68
N ARG A 431 -18.42 -10.64 15.37
CA ARG A 431 -17.18 -10.77 14.59
C ARG A 431 -16.33 -9.50 14.66
N ARG A 432 -15.01 -9.66 14.51
CA ARG A 432 -14.10 -8.52 14.46
C ARG A 432 -14.37 -7.67 13.23
N THR A 433 -14.21 -6.34 13.37
CA THR A 433 -14.39 -5.41 12.24
C THR A 433 -13.58 -5.81 11.01
N ALA A 434 -12.34 -6.29 11.20
CA ALA A 434 -11.51 -6.76 10.10
C ALA A 434 -12.10 -7.99 9.39
N GLU A 435 -12.71 -8.91 10.14
CA GLU A 435 -13.39 -10.09 9.60
C GLU A 435 -14.64 -9.69 8.80
N LEU A 436 -15.43 -8.75 9.32
CA LEU A 436 -16.60 -8.20 8.62
C LEU A 436 -16.22 -7.48 7.31
N CYS A 437 -15.17 -6.66 7.35
CA CYS A 437 -14.69 -5.94 6.16
C CYS A 437 -14.10 -6.87 5.07
N THR A 438 -13.90 -8.14 5.39
CA THR A 438 -13.36 -9.14 4.46
C THR A 438 -14.41 -10.15 3.99
N LEU A 439 -15.68 -9.96 4.35
CA LEU A 439 -16.76 -10.84 3.90
C LEU A 439 -16.92 -10.77 2.38
N ALA A 440 -16.93 -11.93 1.75
CA ALA A 440 -17.29 -12.05 0.34
C ALA A 440 -18.75 -11.64 0.12
N PHE A 441 -19.09 -11.22 -1.07
CA PHE A 441 -20.48 -10.94 -1.43
C PHE A 441 -21.40 -12.15 -1.20
N SER A 442 -20.90 -13.36 -1.49
CA SER A 442 -21.62 -14.65 -1.36
C SER A 442 -21.50 -15.27 0.04
N CYS A 443 -21.26 -14.46 1.10
CA CYS A 443 -21.04 -14.97 2.45
C CYS A 443 -22.27 -15.54 3.15
N LEU A 444 -23.46 -15.39 2.60
CA LEU A 444 -24.70 -15.98 3.15
C LEU A 444 -25.00 -17.30 2.46
N ASP A 445 -25.08 -18.35 3.25
CA ASP A 445 -25.40 -19.71 2.83
C ASP A 445 -26.55 -20.26 3.70
N PHE A 446 -27.03 -21.47 3.43
CA PHE A 446 -28.13 -22.10 4.14
C PHE A 446 -27.81 -23.56 4.43
N ASP A 447 -27.94 -23.96 5.70
CA ASP A 447 -27.87 -25.36 6.13
C ASP A 447 -29.29 -25.92 6.27
N GLU A 448 -29.54 -27.07 5.64
CA GLU A 448 -30.80 -27.77 5.82
C GLU A 448 -30.79 -28.59 7.11
N TYR A 449 -31.85 -28.51 7.87
CA TYR A 449 -32.08 -29.33 9.06
C TYR A 449 -33.54 -29.79 9.14
N VAL A 450 -33.80 -30.83 9.91
CA VAL A 450 -35.12 -31.32 10.20
C VAL A 450 -35.51 -30.79 11.58
N ASP A 451 -36.65 -30.05 11.67
CA ASP A 451 -37.15 -29.55 12.94
C ASP A 451 -37.81 -30.67 13.78
N SER A 452 -38.24 -30.32 15.01
CA SER A 452 -38.94 -31.25 15.92
C SER A 452 -40.21 -31.86 15.34
N ASP A 453 -40.81 -31.21 14.35
CA ASP A 453 -42.03 -31.64 13.68
C ASP A 453 -41.76 -32.51 12.44
N GLY A 454 -40.47 -32.88 12.18
CA GLY A 454 -40.07 -33.67 11.05
C GLY A 454 -40.04 -32.89 9.72
N ARG A 455 -40.15 -31.55 9.74
CA ARG A 455 -40.14 -30.72 8.52
C ARG A 455 -38.73 -30.26 8.19
N ARG A 456 -38.38 -30.32 6.92
CA ARG A 456 -37.12 -29.74 6.41
C ARG A 456 -37.22 -28.23 6.47
N ARG A 457 -36.23 -27.61 7.10
CA ARG A 457 -36.04 -26.17 7.18
C ARG A 457 -34.63 -25.79 6.78
N ALA A 458 -34.47 -24.57 6.30
CA ALA A 458 -33.16 -23.98 5.98
C ALA A 458 -32.82 -22.92 7.06
N SER A 459 -31.64 -23.09 7.66
CA SER A 459 -31.08 -22.11 8.61
C SER A 459 -30.03 -21.26 7.92
N PRO A 460 -30.08 -19.93 8.02
CA PRO A 460 -29.07 -19.08 7.42
C PRO A 460 -27.73 -19.21 8.16
N VAL A 461 -26.65 -19.26 7.36
CA VAL A 461 -25.28 -19.42 7.85
C VAL A 461 -24.39 -18.35 7.22
N LEU A 462 -23.61 -17.68 8.06
CA LEU A 462 -22.57 -16.76 7.61
C LEU A 462 -21.26 -17.53 7.39
N VAL A 463 -20.77 -17.51 6.16
CA VAL A 463 -19.46 -18.05 5.79
C VAL A 463 -18.41 -16.93 5.89
N HIS A 464 -17.38 -17.12 6.70
CA HIS A 464 -16.37 -16.11 6.97
C HIS A 464 -15.00 -16.70 7.26
N ASP A 465 -13.96 -15.89 7.09
CA ASP A 465 -12.60 -16.25 7.44
C ASP A 465 -12.21 -15.71 8.82
N MET A 466 -11.36 -16.45 9.53
CA MET A 466 -10.77 -16.06 10.82
C MET A 466 -9.24 -15.92 10.68
N PRO A 467 -8.73 -14.83 10.09
CA PRO A 467 -7.29 -14.70 9.77
C PRO A 467 -6.39 -14.80 11.00
N LYS A 468 -6.85 -14.37 12.17
CA LYS A 468 -6.07 -14.43 13.42
C LYS A 468 -5.71 -15.86 13.85
N VAL A 469 -6.51 -16.84 13.48
CA VAL A 469 -6.32 -18.26 13.80
C VAL A 469 -6.09 -19.11 12.56
N GLY A 470 -5.92 -18.50 11.40
CA GLY A 470 -5.63 -19.19 10.14
C GLY A 470 -6.77 -20.06 9.60
N LYS A 471 -8.02 -19.84 10.05
CA LYS A 471 -9.17 -20.62 9.58
C LYS A 471 -9.88 -19.89 8.45
N VAL A 472 -10.22 -20.61 7.40
CA VAL A 472 -10.92 -20.14 6.19
C VAL A 472 -12.26 -20.87 6.07
N GLY A 473 -13.29 -20.17 5.57
CA GLY A 473 -14.59 -20.77 5.30
C GLY A 473 -15.34 -21.24 6.56
N CYS A 474 -15.12 -20.58 7.70
CA CYS A 474 -15.86 -20.90 8.94
C CYS A 474 -17.34 -20.62 8.75
N ARG A 475 -18.20 -21.55 9.20
CA ARG A 475 -19.65 -21.44 9.12
C ARG A 475 -20.20 -21.04 10.48
N LEU A 476 -20.96 -19.95 10.53
CA LEU A 476 -21.61 -19.43 11.74
C LEU A 476 -23.12 -19.36 11.50
N PRO A 477 -23.95 -20.14 12.20
CA PRO A 477 -25.39 -19.96 12.17
C PRO A 477 -25.76 -18.52 12.57
N VAL A 478 -26.65 -17.90 11.84
CA VAL A 478 -27.13 -16.53 12.10
C VAL A 478 -28.65 -16.52 12.13
N HIS A 479 -29.24 -15.51 12.77
CA HIS A 479 -30.69 -15.37 12.79
C HIS A 479 -31.21 -14.72 11.49
N ASP A 480 -32.50 -14.83 11.26
CA ASP A 480 -33.17 -14.21 10.11
C ASP A 480 -32.95 -12.70 10.01
N ARG A 481 -32.73 -12.03 11.16
CA ARG A 481 -32.42 -10.60 11.22
C ARG A 481 -31.11 -10.31 10.49
N GLU A 482 -30.03 -11.04 10.83
CA GLU A 482 -28.70 -10.89 10.23
C GLU A 482 -28.73 -11.27 8.74
N ALA A 483 -29.45 -12.35 8.40
CA ALA A 483 -29.64 -12.74 7.01
C ALA A 483 -30.35 -11.66 6.19
N ARG A 484 -31.35 -10.96 6.75
CA ARG A 484 -32.00 -9.82 6.09
C ARG A 484 -31.04 -8.64 5.89
N ILE A 485 -30.20 -8.32 6.88
CA ILE A 485 -29.20 -7.26 6.77
C ILE A 485 -28.21 -7.58 5.64
N ILE A 486 -27.73 -8.83 5.57
CA ILE A 486 -26.79 -9.29 4.53
C ILE A 486 -27.46 -9.17 3.15
N ARG A 487 -28.69 -9.69 2.97
CA ARG A 487 -29.40 -9.61 1.69
C ARG A 487 -29.66 -8.17 1.24
N ALA A 488 -30.04 -7.29 2.16
CA ALA A 488 -30.26 -5.87 1.87
C ALA A 488 -28.93 -5.20 1.44
N GLN A 489 -27.82 -5.57 2.06
CA GLN A 489 -26.50 -5.06 1.68
C GLN A 489 -26.04 -5.64 0.33
N GLN A 490 -26.26 -6.93 0.06
CA GLN A 490 -26.00 -7.54 -1.25
C GLN A 490 -26.78 -6.83 -2.36
N ALA A 491 -28.07 -6.52 -2.14
CA ALA A 491 -28.87 -5.78 -3.11
C ALA A 491 -28.29 -4.39 -3.41
N ARG A 492 -27.83 -3.65 -2.38
CA ARG A 492 -27.16 -2.35 -2.54
C ARG A 492 -25.86 -2.46 -3.33
N VAL A 493 -25.03 -3.46 -3.00
CA VAL A 493 -23.75 -3.68 -3.68
C VAL A 493 -23.99 -4.05 -5.15
N ARG A 494 -24.96 -4.93 -5.42
CA ARG A 494 -25.31 -5.33 -6.79
C ARG A 494 -25.84 -4.14 -7.61
N ALA A 495 -26.68 -3.29 -7.01
CA ALA A 495 -27.17 -2.06 -7.67
C ALA A 495 -26.02 -1.08 -8.00
N THR A 496 -24.99 -1.03 -7.14
CA THR A 496 -23.83 -0.15 -7.37
C THR A 496 -22.85 -0.72 -8.41
N PHE A 497 -22.74 -2.06 -8.50
CA PHE A 497 -21.79 -2.76 -9.37
C PHE A 497 -22.50 -3.86 -10.20
N PRO A 498 -23.43 -3.48 -11.12
CA PRO A 498 -24.27 -4.44 -11.84
C PRO A 498 -23.46 -5.41 -12.71
N ASP A 499 -22.37 -4.93 -13.34
CA ASP A 499 -21.59 -5.68 -14.33
C ASP A 499 -20.38 -6.40 -13.71
N THR A 500 -20.19 -6.34 -12.38
CA THR A 500 -19.05 -6.97 -11.73
C THR A 500 -19.38 -8.43 -11.40
N PRO A 501 -18.51 -9.39 -11.75
CA PRO A 501 -18.67 -10.79 -11.35
C PRO A 501 -18.84 -10.94 -9.84
N THR A 502 -19.69 -11.87 -9.41
CA THR A 502 -20.03 -12.08 -7.99
C THR A 502 -18.80 -12.41 -7.15
N GLU A 503 -17.87 -13.17 -7.72
CA GLU A 503 -16.62 -13.60 -7.08
C GLU A 503 -15.65 -12.44 -6.80
N GLU A 504 -15.82 -11.35 -7.53
CA GLU A 504 -15.02 -10.13 -7.35
C GLU A 504 -15.65 -9.13 -6.37
N LEU A 505 -16.90 -9.35 -5.98
CA LEU A 505 -17.62 -8.46 -5.07
C LEU A 505 -17.33 -8.80 -3.61
N MET A 506 -17.27 -7.75 -2.80
CA MET A 506 -17.25 -7.84 -1.34
C MET A 506 -18.59 -7.37 -0.79
N LEU A 507 -19.01 -7.91 0.37
CA LEU A 507 -20.22 -7.45 1.03
C LEU A 507 -20.13 -5.97 1.45
N PHE A 508 -18.94 -5.54 1.91
CA PHE A 508 -18.67 -4.16 2.32
C PHE A 508 -17.52 -3.56 1.50
N PRO A 509 -17.77 -3.11 0.23
CA PRO A 509 -16.74 -2.50 -0.60
C PRO A 509 -16.29 -1.16 -0.05
N ALA A 510 -15.03 -0.81 -0.28
CA ALA A 510 -14.38 0.37 0.31
C ALA A 510 -14.87 1.72 -0.23
N ALA A 511 -15.34 1.75 -1.48
CA ALA A 511 -15.87 2.93 -2.14
C ALA A 511 -16.75 2.52 -3.33
N ALA A 512 -17.68 3.40 -3.70
CA ALA A 512 -18.60 3.19 -4.82
C ALA A 512 -17.92 2.89 -6.18
N GLU A 513 -16.64 3.26 -6.34
CA GLU A 513 -15.87 3.02 -7.56
C GLU A 513 -15.02 1.73 -7.51
N LYS A 514 -14.99 1.00 -6.38
CA LYS A 514 -14.11 -0.15 -6.16
C LYS A 514 -14.89 -1.30 -5.53
N PRO A 515 -15.36 -2.27 -6.31
CA PRO A 515 -16.04 -3.46 -5.80
C PRO A 515 -15.11 -4.35 -4.98
N ARG A 516 -13.80 -4.24 -5.21
CA ARG A 516 -12.75 -5.00 -4.55
C ARG A 516 -12.27 -4.36 -3.25
N ARG A 517 -11.84 -5.20 -2.38
CA ARG A 517 -11.32 -4.99 -1.04
C ARG A 517 -10.42 -3.77 -0.84
N ASN A 518 -10.78 -2.89 0.09
CA ASN A 518 -9.81 -2.10 0.84
C ASN A 518 -10.23 -2.04 2.31
N PRO A 519 -9.72 -2.91 3.19
CA PRO A 519 -10.10 -2.99 4.59
C PRO A 519 -9.84 -1.70 5.38
N THR A 520 -9.11 -0.75 4.82
CA THR A 520 -8.80 0.53 5.45
C THR A 520 -9.93 1.55 5.43
N ALA A 521 -11.00 1.37 4.66
CA ALA A 521 -12.05 2.39 4.54
C ALA A 521 -13.03 2.40 5.72
N VAL A 522 -13.37 1.23 6.26
CA VAL A 522 -14.22 1.16 7.48
C VAL A 522 -13.40 1.54 8.73
N HIS A 523 -12.10 1.25 8.76
CA HIS A 523 -11.18 1.71 9.81
C HIS A 523 -10.87 3.21 9.74
N ARG A 524 -11.14 3.87 8.61
CA ARG A 524 -10.93 5.32 8.42
C ARG A 524 -12.19 6.16 8.53
N ALA A 525 -13.31 5.60 8.91
CA ALA A 525 -14.41 6.42 9.42
C ALA A 525 -13.85 7.22 10.60
N PRO A 526 -13.87 8.56 10.54
CA PRO A 526 -12.88 9.37 11.26
C PRO A 526 -13.13 9.35 12.76
N ALA A 527 -12.14 8.90 13.50
CA ALA A 527 -12.00 9.20 14.92
C ALA A 527 -12.04 10.72 15.23
N ALA A 528 -11.88 11.57 14.21
CA ALA A 528 -11.79 13.02 14.34
C ALA A 528 -13.14 13.74 14.55
N ARG A 529 -14.30 13.06 14.47
CA ARG A 529 -15.60 13.70 14.72
C ARG A 529 -16.26 13.28 16.04
N HIS A 530 -15.63 12.43 16.84
CA HIS A 530 -16.16 12.02 18.14
C HIS A 530 -15.98 13.07 19.25
N ALA A 531 -15.16 14.10 19.07
CA ALA A 531 -15.00 15.18 20.05
C ALA A 531 -16.26 16.05 20.26
N GLY A 532 -17.26 15.94 19.37
CA GLY A 532 -18.48 16.74 19.46
C GLY A 532 -19.69 16.02 20.06
N LEU A 533 -19.68 14.69 20.18
CA LEU A 533 -20.85 13.92 20.66
C LEU A 533 -20.86 13.70 22.18
N GLY A 534 -19.69 13.73 22.82
CA GLY A 534 -19.59 13.59 24.27
C GLY A 534 -20.06 14.82 25.08
N ALA A 535 -20.14 15.98 24.44
CA ALA A 535 -20.49 17.24 25.13
C ALA A 535 -22.00 17.56 25.15
N ARG A 536 -22.83 16.82 24.42
CA ARG A 536 -24.30 17.06 24.38
C ARG A 536 -25.15 16.09 25.18
N ALA A 537 -24.55 15.07 25.80
CA ALA A 537 -25.29 14.10 26.63
C ALA A 537 -25.28 14.39 28.14
N ALA A 538 -24.71 15.52 28.57
CA ALA A 538 -24.66 15.95 29.95
C ALA A 538 -25.31 17.33 30.12
N GLN A 539 -26.62 17.41 29.92
CA GLN A 539 -27.48 18.43 30.53
C GLN A 539 -28.85 17.81 30.83
N PRO A 540 -29.42 18.12 32.02
CA PRO A 540 -30.51 17.38 32.67
C PRO A 540 -31.83 17.44 31.95
#